data_47c4ba3da2aa7b7a652fbaa3c9673075
#
_entry.id   47c4ba3da2aa7b7a652fbaa3c9673075
#
_cell.length_a   1.000
_cell.length_b   1.000
_cell.length_c   1.000
_cell.angle_alpha   90.00
_cell.angle_beta   90.00
_cell.angle_gamma   90.00
#
_symmetry.space_group_name_H-M   'P 1'
#
loop_
_entity.id
_entity.type
_entity.pdbx_description
1 polymer ?
#
loop_
_entity_poly.entity_id
_entity_poly.type
_entity_poly.pdbx_seq_one_letter_code
_entity_poly.pdbx_strand_id
1 'polypeptide(L)'
;MQGKIVKGIAGFYYVHVVESGVYECKAKGIFRKDKKKPLVGDDVDIEVLSEVEKTGSIINIFERKNELIRPAVANIDQALVVFAAAKPSPHFNLLDRFLVMMQTKEIPVILCFNKEDIASEEKLSELAEIYEKCGCQLIFVSAKEEKNMETLRRMLEGKTTAIAGPSGVGKSSIINLLNPKANMETGSISRKIERGKHTTRHSELFMIGEDSYIMDTPGFSSLYVNDFEKEELKYYFPEFEAYEGQCRFNGCDHIHEPGCAVKEAVEKGKIHAVRYEDYKELYEELKNKRRY
;
A
#
# COMPACT_ATOMS: atom_id res chain seq x y z
N MET A 1 26.80 10.42 -7.71
CA MET A 1 25.49 10.46 -8.39
C MET A 1 24.39 10.10 -7.41
N GLN A 2 23.22 10.71 -7.52
CA GLN A 2 22.07 10.34 -6.71
C GLN A 2 21.24 9.24 -7.40
N GLY A 3 20.67 8.32 -6.59
CA GLY A 3 19.81 7.27 -7.10
C GLY A 3 18.98 6.62 -5.99
N LYS A 4 18.11 5.71 -6.38
CA LYS A 4 17.21 4.96 -5.47
C LYS A 4 17.60 3.48 -5.45
N ILE A 5 17.68 2.89 -4.25
CA ILE A 5 17.90 1.45 -4.10
C ILE A 5 16.64 0.71 -4.56
N VAL A 6 16.71 0.01 -5.68
CA VAL A 6 15.58 -0.75 -6.23
C VAL A 6 15.60 -2.23 -5.81
N LYS A 7 16.78 -2.75 -5.39
CA LYS A 7 16.91 -4.16 -5.00
C LYS A 7 18.11 -4.34 -4.07
N GLY A 8 18.02 -5.32 -3.14
CA GLY A 8 19.10 -5.68 -2.24
C GLY A 8 19.23 -7.20 -2.13
N ILE A 9 20.40 -7.77 -2.48
CA ILE A 9 20.67 -9.22 -2.44
C ILE A 9 22.07 -9.47 -1.90
N ALA A 10 22.17 -10.29 -0.86
CA ALA A 10 23.46 -10.80 -0.34
C ALA A 10 24.52 -9.71 -0.06
N GLY A 11 24.07 -8.51 0.34
CA GLY A 11 24.96 -7.38 0.67
C GLY A 11 25.32 -6.51 -0.54
N PHE A 12 24.80 -6.80 -1.70
CA PHE A 12 24.82 -5.93 -2.89
C PHE A 12 23.51 -5.18 -2.99
N TYR A 13 23.58 -3.93 -3.47
CA TYR A 13 22.45 -3.04 -3.66
C TYR A 13 22.43 -2.57 -5.11
N TYR A 14 21.29 -2.69 -5.75
CA TYR A 14 21.07 -2.20 -7.10
C TYR A 14 20.45 -0.82 -7.00
N VAL A 15 21.18 0.17 -7.47
CA VAL A 15 20.80 1.58 -7.37
C VAL A 15 20.42 2.09 -8.75
N HIS A 16 19.16 2.47 -8.93
CA HIS A 16 18.71 3.13 -10.15
C HIS A 16 19.07 4.61 -10.09
N VAL A 17 19.83 5.07 -11.07
CA VAL A 17 20.15 6.48 -11.32
C VAL A 17 19.43 6.90 -12.59
N VAL A 18 18.54 7.90 -12.48
CA VAL A 18 17.75 8.41 -13.61
C VAL A 18 18.68 8.75 -14.77
N GLU A 19 18.26 8.43 -15.99
CA GLU A 19 19.02 8.58 -17.26
C GLU A 19 20.30 7.73 -17.38
N SER A 20 20.86 7.26 -16.24
CA SER A 20 22.13 6.51 -16.24
C SER A 20 21.92 4.98 -16.06
N GLY A 21 20.74 4.55 -15.60
CA GLY A 21 20.39 3.13 -15.42
C GLY A 21 20.75 2.59 -14.05
N VAL A 22 20.91 1.26 -13.93
CA VAL A 22 21.08 0.57 -12.66
C VAL A 22 22.54 0.21 -12.41
N TYR A 23 23.05 0.58 -11.24
CA TYR A 23 24.41 0.28 -10.77
C TYR A 23 24.38 -0.79 -9.68
N GLU A 24 25.27 -1.78 -9.77
CA GLU A 24 25.53 -2.71 -8.68
C GLU A 24 26.48 -2.07 -7.68
N CYS A 25 26.02 -1.86 -6.45
CA CYS A 25 26.75 -1.13 -5.43
C CYS A 25 26.99 -1.97 -4.16
N LYS A 26 28.11 -1.69 -3.48
CA LYS A 26 28.33 -2.11 -2.10
C LYS A 26 28.18 -0.93 -1.16
N ALA A 27 27.65 -1.16 0.03
CA ALA A 27 27.61 -0.14 1.07
C ALA A 27 28.97 -0.01 1.76
N LYS A 28 29.49 1.23 1.92
CA LYS A 28 30.73 1.49 2.68
C LYS A 28 30.56 1.01 4.14
N GLY A 29 31.65 0.50 4.73
CA GLY A 29 31.65 -0.08 6.08
C GLY A 29 31.19 0.86 7.22
N ILE A 30 31.17 2.17 6.98
CA ILE A 30 30.71 3.18 7.93
C ILE A 30 29.25 2.97 8.34
N PHE A 31 28.38 2.54 7.43
CA PHE A 31 26.96 2.29 7.73
C PHE A 31 26.74 1.15 8.74
N ARG A 32 27.70 0.20 8.85
CA ARG A 32 27.67 -0.83 9.88
C ARG A 32 27.96 -0.27 11.27
N LYS A 33 28.83 0.74 11.36
CA LYS A 33 29.16 1.42 12.63
C LYS A 33 27.96 2.23 13.12
N ASP A 34 27.27 2.92 12.22
CA ASP A 34 26.11 3.78 12.52
C ASP A 34 24.80 3.00 12.66
N LYS A 35 24.84 1.65 12.56
CA LYS A 35 23.67 0.75 12.58
C LYS A 35 22.59 1.11 11.54
N LYS A 36 22.93 1.91 10.53
CA LYS A 36 22.03 2.31 9.44
C LYS A 36 22.15 1.33 8.27
N LYS A 37 21.28 0.32 8.25
CA LYS A 37 21.26 -0.66 7.17
C LYS A 37 20.54 -0.06 5.96
N PRO A 38 21.15 -0.07 4.73
CA PRO A 38 20.42 0.34 3.53
C PRO A 38 19.19 -0.54 3.29
N LEU A 39 18.08 0.07 2.88
CA LEU A 39 16.83 -0.59 2.53
C LEU A 39 16.49 -0.33 1.06
N VAL A 40 15.69 -1.20 0.48
CA VAL A 40 15.02 -0.93 -0.79
C VAL A 40 14.13 0.31 -0.62
N GLY A 41 14.17 1.23 -1.58
CA GLY A 41 13.50 2.52 -1.50
C GLY A 41 14.34 3.65 -0.91
N ASP A 42 15.49 3.38 -0.30
CA ASP A 42 16.39 4.45 0.14
C ASP A 42 16.87 5.29 -1.04
N ASP A 43 16.84 6.60 -0.87
CA ASP A 43 17.55 7.54 -1.73
C ASP A 43 18.99 7.65 -1.25
N VAL A 44 19.94 7.52 -2.18
CA VAL A 44 21.37 7.37 -1.86
C VAL A 44 22.27 8.17 -2.78
N ASP A 45 23.46 8.55 -2.29
CA ASP A 45 24.55 8.95 -3.15
C ASP A 45 25.46 7.75 -3.43
N ILE A 46 25.83 7.57 -4.68
CA ILE A 46 26.83 6.58 -5.11
C ILE A 46 28.09 7.24 -5.66
N GLU A 47 29.22 6.64 -5.37
CA GLU A 47 30.49 6.87 -6.04
C GLU A 47 30.65 5.80 -7.13
N VAL A 48 30.69 6.22 -8.41
CA VAL A 48 30.83 5.29 -9.53
C VAL A 48 32.26 4.78 -9.60
N LEU A 49 32.42 3.48 -9.69
CA LEU A 49 33.71 2.79 -9.84
C LEU A 49 33.96 2.43 -11.30
N SER A 50 32.93 2.03 -12.04
CA SER A 50 33.00 1.73 -13.46
C SER A 50 31.69 2.09 -14.14
N GLU A 51 31.76 2.99 -15.13
CA GLU A 51 30.60 3.33 -15.97
C GLU A 51 30.25 2.21 -16.96
N VAL A 52 31.26 1.48 -17.42
CA VAL A 52 31.08 0.38 -18.38
C VAL A 52 30.41 -0.83 -17.70
N GLU A 53 30.89 -1.19 -16.53
CA GLU A 53 30.35 -2.32 -15.75
C GLU A 53 29.16 -1.93 -14.87
N LYS A 54 28.81 -0.64 -14.80
CA LYS A 54 27.75 -0.12 -13.93
C LYS A 54 27.94 -0.55 -12.47
N THR A 55 29.14 -0.33 -11.93
CA THR A 55 29.46 -0.65 -10.54
C THR A 55 29.78 0.62 -9.74
N GLY A 56 29.45 0.56 -8.43
CA GLY A 56 29.62 1.71 -7.54
C GLY A 56 29.69 1.35 -6.07
N SER A 57 29.81 2.39 -5.26
CA SER A 57 29.75 2.30 -3.79
C SER A 57 28.73 3.29 -3.25
N ILE A 58 27.84 2.85 -2.35
CA ILE A 58 26.97 3.75 -1.62
C ILE A 58 27.81 4.52 -0.62
N ILE A 59 27.80 5.85 -0.74
CA ILE A 59 28.60 6.75 0.10
C ILE A 59 27.73 7.53 1.11
N ASN A 60 26.43 7.70 0.81
CA ASN A 60 25.48 8.36 1.68
C ASN A 60 24.08 7.72 1.53
N ILE A 61 23.30 7.74 2.63
CA ILE A 61 21.88 7.36 2.65
C ILE A 61 21.14 8.57 3.21
N PHE A 62 20.25 9.15 2.41
CA PHE A 62 19.45 10.29 2.82
C PHE A 62 18.48 9.95 3.96
N GLU A 63 17.92 10.96 4.58
CA GLU A 63 16.87 10.79 5.59
C GLU A 63 15.63 10.17 4.97
N ARG A 64 15.06 9.19 5.64
CA ARG A 64 13.85 8.50 5.20
C ARG A 64 12.62 9.32 5.55
N LYS A 65 11.70 9.47 4.61
CA LYS A 65 10.35 10.01 4.87
C LYS A 65 9.55 9.07 5.77
N ASN A 66 9.64 7.78 5.47
CA ASN A 66 8.99 6.70 6.21
C ASN A 66 9.75 5.39 6.02
N GLU A 67 9.44 4.42 6.88
CA GLU A 67 9.98 3.06 6.81
C GLU A 67 8.88 2.06 7.18
N LEU A 68 8.68 1.05 6.34
CA LEU A 68 7.85 -0.11 6.65
C LEU A 68 8.75 -1.25 7.15
N ILE A 69 8.27 -1.96 8.17
CA ILE A 69 9.04 -3.07 8.77
C ILE A 69 8.82 -4.37 8.00
N ARG A 70 7.61 -4.58 7.49
CA ARG A 70 7.22 -5.80 6.75
C ARG A 70 6.30 -5.47 5.59
N PRO A 71 6.81 -5.45 4.35
CA PRO A 71 8.22 -5.66 3.98
C PRO A 71 9.12 -4.50 4.41
N ALA A 72 10.41 -4.78 4.63
CA ALA A 72 11.39 -3.75 4.95
C ALA A 72 11.66 -2.89 3.70
N VAL A 73 11.10 -1.68 3.68
CA VAL A 73 11.20 -0.73 2.58
C VAL A 73 11.10 0.70 3.11
N ALA A 74 11.77 1.63 2.45
CA ALA A 74 11.79 3.05 2.80
C ALA A 74 11.17 3.92 1.70
N ASN A 75 10.80 5.14 2.07
CA ASN A 75 10.39 6.21 1.15
C ASN A 75 9.22 5.83 0.23
N ILE A 76 8.17 5.23 0.80
CA ILE A 76 6.92 4.98 0.08
C ILE A 76 6.13 6.29 0.04
N ASP A 77 5.80 6.76 -1.16
CA ASP A 77 5.03 7.98 -1.37
C ASP A 77 3.52 7.73 -1.32
N GLN A 78 3.07 6.53 -1.71
CA GLN A 78 1.66 6.15 -1.71
C GLN A 78 1.46 4.64 -1.75
N ALA A 79 0.25 4.18 -1.43
CA ALA A 79 -0.16 2.79 -1.56
C ALA A 79 -1.24 2.65 -2.64
N LEU A 80 -1.09 1.64 -3.52
CA LEU A 80 -2.12 1.21 -4.45
C LEU A 80 -2.81 -0.03 -3.85
N VAL A 81 -3.98 0.17 -3.25
CA VAL A 81 -4.77 -0.90 -2.65
C VAL A 81 -5.72 -1.46 -3.69
N VAL A 82 -5.47 -2.70 -4.13
CA VAL A 82 -6.20 -3.33 -5.24
C VAL A 82 -7.18 -4.38 -4.75
N PHE A 83 -8.43 -4.23 -5.13
CA PHE A 83 -9.49 -5.23 -4.99
C PHE A 83 -10.14 -5.51 -6.35
N ALA A 84 -10.81 -6.65 -6.49
CA ALA A 84 -11.60 -6.90 -7.68
C ALA A 84 -13.01 -6.32 -7.49
N ALA A 85 -13.56 -5.68 -8.53
CA ALA A 85 -14.91 -5.10 -8.47
C ALA A 85 -15.99 -6.18 -8.34
N ALA A 86 -15.76 -7.40 -8.87
CA ALA A 86 -16.74 -8.49 -8.86
C ALA A 86 -16.17 -9.82 -8.34
N LYS A 87 -15.18 -10.40 -9.00
CA LYS A 87 -14.64 -11.74 -8.68
C LYS A 87 -13.11 -11.72 -8.49
N PRO A 88 -12.59 -12.08 -7.29
CA PRO A 88 -13.34 -12.42 -6.06
C PRO A 88 -14.12 -11.22 -5.53
N SER A 89 -15.27 -11.47 -4.87
CA SER A 89 -16.03 -10.38 -4.24
C SER A 89 -15.17 -9.64 -3.23
N PRO A 90 -15.23 -8.30 -3.17
CA PRO A 90 -14.49 -7.52 -2.20
C PRO A 90 -14.86 -7.92 -0.78
N HIS A 91 -13.88 -8.17 0.05
CA HIS A 91 -14.05 -8.35 1.49
C HIS A 91 -13.84 -6.99 2.15
N PHE A 92 -14.92 -6.29 2.46
CA PHE A 92 -14.88 -4.90 2.90
C PHE A 92 -14.07 -4.70 4.18
N ASN A 93 -14.27 -5.53 5.19
CA ASN A 93 -13.49 -5.46 6.42
C ASN A 93 -11.98 -5.59 6.17
N LEU A 94 -11.54 -6.47 5.25
CA LEU A 94 -10.14 -6.57 4.87
C LEU A 94 -9.66 -5.29 4.15
N LEU A 95 -10.50 -4.72 3.27
CA LEU A 95 -10.18 -3.47 2.58
C LEU A 95 -10.02 -2.34 3.59
N ASP A 96 -10.94 -2.21 4.52
CA ASP A 96 -10.91 -1.15 5.54
C ASP A 96 -9.71 -1.28 6.48
N ARG A 97 -9.28 -2.50 6.79
CA ARG A 97 -8.00 -2.73 7.49
C ARG A 97 -6.80 -2.18 6.72
N PHE A 98 -6.78 -2.35 5.40
CA PHE A 98 -5.72 -1.73 4.57
C PHE A 98 -5.76 -0.21 4.66
N LEU A 99 -6.96 0.39 4.55
CA LEU A 99 -7.11 1.84 4.63
C LEU A 99 -6.65 2.38 5.98
N VAL A 100 -7.13 1.80 7.08
CA VAL A 100 -6.73 2.17 8.45
C VAL A 100 -5.23 2.05 8.63
N MET A 101 -4.62 0.93 8.19
CA MET A 101 -3.18 0.71 8.33
C MET A 101 -2.35 1.73 7.53
N MET A 102 -2.78 2.12 6.34
CA MET A 102 -2.10 3.17 5.57
C MET A 102 -2.27 4.53 6.23
N GLN A 103 -3.46 4.81 6.75
CA GLN A 103 -3.75 6.05 7.47
C GLN A 103 -2.88 6.20 8.73
N THR A 104 -2.65 5.12 9.50
CA THR A 104 -1.76 5.15 10.68
C THR A 104 -0.29 5.44 10.33
N LYS A 105 0.10 5.26 9.09
CA LYS A 105 1.45 5.55 8.58
C LYS A 105 1.50 6.84 7.74
N GLU A 106 0.40 7.57 7.69
CA GLU A 106 0.24 8.79 6.88
C GLU A 106 0.59 8.56 5.39
N ILE A 107 0.33 7.34 4.88
CA ILE A 107 0.59 6.98 3.50
C ILE A 107 -0.68 7.18 2.67
N PRO A 108 -0.71 8.11 1.70
CA PRO A 108 -1.84 8.32 0.82
C PRO A 108 -2.22 7.04 0.06
N VAL A 109 -3.53 6.81 -0.13
CA VAL A 109 -4.04 5.61 -0.79
C VAL A 109 -4.71 5.95 -2.11
N ILE A 110 -4.38 5.14 -3.14
CA ILE A 110 -5.21 4.97 -4.32
C ILE A 110 -5.95 3.65 -4.14
N LEU A 111 -7.28 3.70 -3.99
CA LEU A 111 -8.13 2.53 -3.94
C LEU A 111 -8.53 2.14 -5.37
N CYS A 112 -8.03 0.99 -5.83
CA CYS A 112 -8.20 0.52 -7.19
C CYS A 112 -9.11 -0.71 -7.22
N PHE A 113 -10.27 -0.59 -7.84
CA PHE A 113 -11.13 -1.74 -8.16
C PHE A 113 -10.82 -2.24 -9.57
N ASN A 114 -10.10 -3.36 -9.65
CA ASN A 114 -9.77 -4.02 -10.91
C ASN A 114 -10.91 -4.96 -11.36
N LYS A 115 -10.86 -5.39 -12.63
CA LYS A 115 -11.85 -6.28 -13.28
C LYS A 115 -13.23 -5.64 -13.39
N GLU A 116 -13.27 -4.36 -13.68
CA GLU A 116 -14.55 -3.67 -13.94
C GLU A 116 -15.29 -4.25 -15.15
N ASP A 117 -14.57 -4.90 -16.10
CA ASP A 117 -15.10 -5.58 -17.27
C ASP A 117 -16.09 -6.70 -16.97
N ILE A 118 -16.09 -7.24 -15.75
CA ILE A 118 -17.01 -8.30 -15.31
C ILE A 118 -17.95 -7.86 -14.18
N ALA A 119 -17.96 -6.58 -13.82
CA ALA A 119 -18.86 -6.01 -12.83
C ALA A 119 -20.05 -5.33 -13.53
N SER A 120 -21.23 -5.37 -12.90
CA SER A 120 -22.36 -4.58 -13.37
C SER A 120 -22.22 -3.11 -13.00
N GLU A 121 -22.91 -2.21 -13.71
CA GLU A 121 -22.91 -0.78 -13.39
C GLU A 121 -23.42 -0.50 -11.98
N GLU A 122 -24.45 -1.24 -11.54
CA GLU A 122 -24.98 -1.14 -10.18
C GLU A 122 -23.90 -1.49 -9.13
N LYS A 123 -23.08 -2.53 -9.41
CA LYS A 123 -22.00 -2.92 -8.49
C LYS A 123 -20.90 -1.88 -8.45
N LEU A 124 -20.55 -1.27 -9.56
CA LEU A 124 -19.55 -0.18 -9.60
C LEU A 124 -20.07 1.05 -8.85
N SER A 125 -21.36 1.40 -9.03
CA SER A 125 -22.00 2.50 -8.28
C SER A 125 -22.01 2.24 -6.79
N GLU A 126 -22.41 1.03 -6.36
CA GLU A 126 -22.38 0.61 -4.95
C GLU A 126 -20.98 0.77 -4.33
N LEU A 127 -19.94 0.29 -5.02
CA LEU A 127 -18.56 0.40 -4.54
C LEU A 127 -18.11 1.86 -4.45
N ALA A 128 -18.50 2.69 -5.41
CA ALA A 128 -18.20 4.12 -5.38
C ALA A 128 -18.88 4.79 -4.18
N GLU A 129 -20.16 4.52 -3.94
CA GLU A 129 -20.93 5.08 -2.81
C GLU A 129 -20.33 4.69 -1.44
N ILE A 130 -19.84 3.44 -1.30
CA ILE A 130 -19.21 2.96 -0.05
C ILE A 130 -17.95 3.76 0.24
N TYR A 131 -17.11 4.05 -0.79
CA TYR A 131 -15.76 4.56 -0.60
C TYR A 131 -15.52 6.00 -1.04
N GLU A 132 -16.51 6.74 -1.57
CA GLU A 132 -16.35 8.14 -2.02
C GLU A 132 -15.85 9.08 -0.92
N LYS A 133 -16.14 8.76 0.35
CA LYS A 133 -15.79 9.59 1.52
C LYS A 133 -14.66 9.02 2.37
N CYS A 134 -14.03 7.93 1.92
CA CYS A 134 -12.96 7.26 2.68
C CYS A 134 -11.62 8.03 2.73
N GLY A 135 -11.56 9.22 2.12
CA GLY A 135 -10.33 10.02 2.07
C GLY A 135 -9.29 9.53 1.05
N CYS A 136 -9.63 8.56 0.22
CA CYS A 136 -8.75 7.97 -0.78
C CYS A 136 -9.10 8.42 -2.20
N GLN A 137 -8.12 8.37 -3.11
CA GLN A 137 -8.42 8.46 -4.54
C GLN A 137 -8.98 7.12 -5.01
N LEU A 138 -10.15 7.14 -5.65
CA LEU A 138 -10.83 5.95 -6.15
C LEU A 138 -10.67 5.81 -7.66
N ILE A 139 -10.32 4.61 -8.14
CA ILE A 139 -10.25 4.30 -9.57
C ILE A 139 -10.78 2.89 -9.85
N PHE A 140 -11.55 2.76 -10.93
CA PHE A 140 -11.98 1.49 -11.51
C PHE A 140 -11.15 1.20 -12.76
N VAL A 141 -10.63 -0.02 -12.88
CA VAL A 141 -9.80 -0.41 -14.02
C VAL A 141 -10.15 -1.82 -14.51
N SER A 142 -9.83 -2.11 -15.75
CA SER A 142 -9.73 -3.48 -16.26
C SER A 142 -8.31 -3.71 -16.77
N ALA A 143 -7.50 -4.45 -16.02
CA ALA A 143 -6.19 -4.87 -16.52
C ALA A 143 -6.30 -5.83 -17.72
N LYS A 144 -7.41 -6.53 -17.88
CA LYS A 144 -7.63 -7.43 -19.02
C LYS A 144 -7.92 -6.67 -20.30
N GLU A 145 -8.70 -5.59 -20.22
CA GLU A 145 -9.11 -4.77 -21.37
C GLU A 145 -8.30 -3.47 -21.47
N GLU A 146 -7.31 -3.30 -20.61
CA GLU A 146 -6.44 -2.12 -20.48
C GLU A 146 -7.21 -0.82 -20.22
N LYS A 147 -8.47 -0.93 -19.75
CA LYS A 147 -9.32 0.23 -19.48
C LYS A 147 -8.83 0.98 -18.24
N ASN A 148 -8.75 2.31 -18.36
CA ASN A 148 -8.27 3.24 -17.33
C ASN A 148 -6.80 3.01 -16.86
N MET A 149 -6.03 2.15 -17.54
CA MET A 149 -4.64 1.88 -17.16
C MET A 149 -3.72 3.08 -17.36
N GLU A 150 -3.97 3.92 -18.37
CA GLU A 150 -3.21 5.15 -18.59
C GLU A 150 -3.50 6.20 -17.49
N THR A 151 -4.74 6.31 -17.03
CA THR A 151 -5.09 7.14 -15.88
C THR A 151 -4.37 6.67 -14.62
N LEU A 152 -4.40 5.34 -14.36
CA LEU A 152 -3.67 4.75 -13.25
C LEU A 152 -2.17 5.07 -13.36
N ARG A 153 -1.56 4.93 -14.55
CA ARG A 153 -0.13 5.25 -14.77
C ARG A 153 0.20 6.68 -14.35
N ARG A 154 -0.61 7.67 -14.76
CA ARG A 154 -0.42 9.09 -14.37
C ARG A 154 -0.52 9.31 -12.86
N MET A 155 -1.41 8.60 -12.16
CA MET A 155 -1.52 8.68 -10.71
C MET A 155 -0.27 8.13 -9.98
N LEU A 156 0.51 7.28 -10.64
CA LEU A 156 1.73 6.66 -10.11
C LEU A 156 3.02 7.40 -10.53
N GLU A 157 2.92 8.37 -11.44
CA GLU A 157 4.08 9.08 -12.00
C GLU A 157 4.85 9.85 -10.93
N GLY A 158 6.19 9.79 -10.98
CA GLY A 158 7.10 10.45 -10.04
C GLY A 158 7.05 9.91 -8.61
N LYS A 159 6.48 8.71 -8.39
CA LYS A 159 6.24 8.19 -7.03
C LYS A 159 6.74 6.76 -6.84
N THR A 160 7.08 6.45 -5.60
CA THR A 160 7.34 5.09 -5.13
C THR A 160 6.04 4.54 -4.53
N THR A 161 5.42 3.58 -5.21
CA THR A 161 4.10 3.04 -4.86
C THR A 161 4.21 1.62 -4.34
N ALA A 162 3.67 1.36 -3.14
CA ALA A 162 3.48 0.01 -2.63
C ALA A 162 2.13 -0.54 -3.11
N ILE A 163 2.13 -1.69 -3.82
CA ILE A 163 0.86 -2.32 -4.23
C ILE A 163 0.45 -3.37 -3.20
N ALA A 164 -0.79 -3.32 -2.76
CA ALA A 164 -1.36 -4.20 -1.75
C ALA A 164 -2.73 -4.73 -2.18
N GLY A 165 -3.18 -5.81 -1.54
CA GLY A 165 -4.50 -6.39 -1.79
C GLY A 165 -4.47 -7.92 -1.80
N PRO A 166 -5.64 -8.59 -1.74
CA PRO A 166 -5.75 -10.04 -1.64
C PRO A 166 -5.25 -10.76 -2.91
N SER A 167 -5.13 -12.09 -2.82
CA SER A 167 -4.76 -12.91 -3.97
C SER A 167 -5.89 -12.93 -5.01
N GLY A 168 -5.52 -12.99 -6.30
CA GLY A 168 -6.46 -13.15 -7.40
C GLY A 168 -7.18 -11.87 -7.86
N VAL A 169 -6.90 -10.69 -7.27
CA VAL A 169 -7.49 -9.41 -7.69
C VAL A 169 -6.83 -8.80 -8.94
N GLY A 170 -5.67 -9.35 -9.37
CA GLY A 170 -4.99 -8.93 -10.60
C GLY A 170 -3.80 -7.97 -10.40
N LYS A 171 -3.19 -7.92 -9.20
CA LYS A 171 -1.99 -7.10 -8.95
C LYS A 171 -0.86 -7.36 -9.95
N SER A 172 -0.50 -8.63 -10.16
CA SER A 172 0.54 -9.00 -11.13
C SER A 172 0.21 -8.57 -12.56
N SER A 173 -1.08 -8.63 -12.95
CA SER A 173 -1.52 -8.16 -14.27
C SER A 173 -1.34 -6.64 -14.41
N ILE A 174 -1.70 -5.88 -13.37
CA ILE A 174 -1.49 -4.43 -13.33
C ILE A 174 0.01 -4.11 -13.42
N ILE A 175 0.86 -4.78 -12.61
CA ILE A 175 2.31 -4.55 -12.64
C ILE A 175 2.89 -4.85 -14.03
N ASN A 176 2.50 -5.97 -14.66
CA ASN A 176 3.00 -6.35 -15.98
C ASN A 176 2.58 -5.36 -17.08
N LEU A 177 1.39 -4.76 -16.99
CA LEU A 177 0.98 -3.70 -17.92
C LEU A 177 1.74 -2.40 -17.70
N LEU A 178 2.03 -2.06 -16.45
CA LEU A 178 2.81 -0.88 -16.12
C LEU A 178 4.29 -1.05 -16.46
N ASN A 179 4.83 -2.26 -16.29
CA ASN A 179 6.19 -2.65 -16.66
C ASN A 179 6.21 -4.05 -17.29
N PRO A 180 6.20 -4.18 -18.63
CA PRO A 180 6.27 -5.48 -19.31
C PRO A 180 7.53 -6.30 -19.00
N LYS A 181 8.61 -5.66 -18.54
CA LYS A 181 9.86 -6.32 -18.15
C LYS A 181 9.80 -6.95 -16.75
N ALA A 182 8.79 -6.62 -15.94
CA ALA A 182 8.63 -7.20 -14.60
C ALA A 182 8.35 -8.70 -14.64
N ASN A 183 7.72 -9.19 -15.73
CA ASN A 183 7.44 -10.59 -16.02
C ASN A 183 6.88 -11.37 -14.81
N MET A 184 5.95 -10.74 -14.07
CA MET A 184 5.30 -11.34 -12.91
C MET A 184 4.39 -12.49 -13.34
N GLU A 185 4.40 -13.59 -12.59
CA GLU A 185 3.48 -14.70 -12.84
C GLU A 185 2.02 -14.27 -12.68
N THR A 186 1.23 -14.41 -13.75
CA THR A 186 -0.20 -14.13 -13.77
C THR A 186 -0.99 -15.43 -13.80
N GLY A 187 -1.95 -15.60 -12.89
CA GLY A 187 -2.84 -16.77 -12.90
C GLY A 187 -3.33 -17.18 -11.52
N SER A 188 -4.27 -18.11 -11.46
CA SER A 188 -4.92 -18.65 -10.25
C SER A 188 -3.99 -19.52 -9.38
N ILE A 189 -2.68 -19.45 -9.59
CA ILE A 189 -1.68 -20.36 -8.98
C ILE A 189 -0.84 -19.60 -7.94
N SER A 190 -1.48 -19.09 -6.93
CA SER A 190 -0.86 -19.15 -5.61
C SER A 190 -1.09 -20.54 -4.95
N ARG A 191 -1.46 -21.53 -5.76
CA ARG A 191 -1.52 -22.95 -5.34
C ARG A 191 -0.16 -23.57 -5.55
N LYS A 192 0.54 -23.82 -4.46
CA LYS A 192 1.84 -24.47 -4.33
C LYS A 192 3.04 -23.52 -4.29
N ILE A 193 3.04 -22.62 -3.34
CA ILE A 193 4.29 -22.50 -2.59
C ILE A 193 4.28 -23.70 -1.66
N GLU A 194 4.95 -24.78 -2.10
CA GLU A 194 5.31 -25.91 -1.23
C GLU A 194 5.89 -25.32 0.06
N ARG A 195 5.25 -25.62 1.18
CA ARG A 195 5.81 -25.43 2.52
C ARG A 195 7.12 -26.24 2.52
N GLY A 196 8.25 -25.58 2.31
CA GLY A 196 9.52 -26.29 2.37
C GLY A 196 10.77 -25.61 1.83
N LYS A 197 10.69 -24.45 1.17
CA LYS A 197 11.89 -23.65 0.89
C LYS A 197 11.71 -22.27 1.48
N HIS A 198 12.55 -21.90 2.46
CA HIS A 198 12.79 -20.54 2.93
C HIS A 198 13.40 -19.73 1.78
N THR A 199 12.58 -19.34 0.80
CA THR A 199 12.94 -18.24 -0.09
C THR A 199 12.77 -16.98 0.71
N THR A 200 13.86 -16.41 1.17
CA THR A 200 13.94 -15.04 1.68
C THR A 200 13.36 -14.14 0.57
N ARG A 201 12.11 -13.70 0.73
CA ARG A 201 11.46 -12.81 -0.26
C ARG A 201 12.17 -11.48 -0.17
N HIS A 202 12.99 -11.18 -1.16
CA HIS A 202 13.66 -9.89 -1.28
C HIS A 202 12.64 -8.87 -1.77
N SER A 203 12.55 -7.74 -1.09
CA SER A 203 11.81 -6.58 -1.59
C SER A 203 12.50 -6.08 -2.87
N GLU A 204 11.72 -5.76 -3.89
CA GLU A 204 12.21 -5.22 -5.16
C GLU A 204 11.24 -4.16 -5.67
N LEU A 205 11.79 -3.03 -6.13
CA LEU A 205 11.06 -1.99 -6.82
C LEU A 205 11.17 -2.21 -8.33
N PHE A 206 10.02 -2.29 -9.00
CA PHE A 206 9.93 -2.32 -10.44
C PHE A 206 9.79 -0.89 -10.97
N MET A 207 10.64 -0.50 -11.90
CA MET A 207 10.54 0.79 -12.58
C MET A 207 9.36 0.79 -13.54
N ILE A 208 8.44 1.72 -13.39
CA ILE A 208 7.26 1.91 -14.28
C ILE A 208 7.33 3.22 -15.06
N GLY A 209 8.38 3.98 -14.88
CA GLY A 209 8.75 5.23 -15.51
C GLY A 209 10.19 5.56 -15.19
N GLU A 210 10.66 6.74 -15.54
CA GLU A 210 12.05 7.16 -15.29
C GLU A 210 12.35 7.29 -13.79
N ASP A 211 11.43 7.87 -13.04
CA ASP A 211 11.49 8.08 -11.59
C ASP A 211 10.29 7.51 -10.83
N SER A 212 9.57 6.60 -11.48
CA SER A 212 8.33 6.01 -10.96
C SER A 212 8.54 4.53 -10.66
N TYR A 213 8.18 4.12 -9.45
CA TYR A 213 8.46 2.76 -8.96
C TYR A 213 7.22 2.11 -8.37
N ILE A 214 7.08 0.81 -8.58
CA ILE A 214 6.06 0.00 -7.94
C ILE A 214 6.69 -1.20 -7.24
N MET A 215 6.19 -1.54 -6.06
CA MET A 215 6.64 -2.68 -5.29
C MET A 215 5.48 -3.61 -4.97
N ASP A 216 5.60 -4.88 -5.35
CA ASP A 216 4.69 -5.89 -4.80
C ASP A 216 5.05 -6.17 -3.35
N THR A 217 4.06 -6.08 -2.49
CA THR A 217 4.19 -6.33 -1.06
C THR A 217 3.60 -7.71 -0.69
N PRO A 218 4.31 -8.80 -1.00
CA PRO A 218 3.86 -10.12 -0.59
C PRO A 218 3.90 -10.21 0.95
N GLY A 219 2.76 -10.43 1.57
CA GLY A 219 2.66 -10.55 3.03
C GLY A 219 1.82 -9.48 3.73
N PHE A 220 1.31 -8.47 3.04
CA PHE A 220 0.25 -7.61 3.56
C PHE A 220 -1.09 -8.35 3.81
N SER A 221 -1.13 -9.69 3.64
CA SER A 221 -2.30 -10.52 3.93
C SER A 221 -2.53 -10.75 5.44
N SER A 222 -1.55 -10.42 6.29
CA SER A 222 -1.66 -10.54 7.75
C SER A 222 -1.71 -9.15 8.37
N LEU A 223 -2.82 -8.44 8.13
CA LEU A 223 -3.03 -7.09 8.63
C LEU A 223 -3.59 -7.15 10.04
N TYR A 224 -2.70 -7.06 11.00
CA TYR A 224 -3.10 -6.80 12.38
C TYR A 224 -3.15 -5.29 12.59
N VAL A 225 -4.34 -4.76 12.85
CA VAL A 225 -4.53 -3.38 13.31
C VAL A 225 -4.10 -3.35 14.77
N ASN A 226 -2.79 -3.15 15.03
CA ASN A 226 -2.22 -3.41 16.34
C ASN A 226 -1.41 -2.26 16.94
N ASP A 227 -1.19 -1.20 16.20
CA ASP A 227 -0.20 -0.17 16.57
C ASP A 227 -0.82 1.04 17.28
N PHE A 228 -2.13 1.01 17.61
CA PHE A 228 -2.85 2.11 18.26
C PHE A 228 -3.98 1.61 19.18
N GLU A 229 -4.50 2.49 20.03
CA GLU A 229 -5.58 2.19 20.96
C GLU A 229 -6.96 2.33 20.27
N LYS A 230 -7.96 1.59 20.75
CA LYS A 230 -9.31 1.56 20.14
C LYS A 230 -9.98 2.94 20.06
N GLU A 231 -9.65 3.85 20.99
CA GLU A 231 -10.15 5.23 21.04
C GLU A 231 -9.64 6.07 19.86
N GLU A 232 -8.51 5.67 19.25
CA GLU A 232 -7.90 6.37 18.12
C GLU A 232 -8.51 5.91 16.78
N LEU A 233 -9.18 4.74 16.73
CA LEU A 233 -9.70 4.16 15.49
C LEU A 233 -10.61 5.13 14.71
N LYS A 234 -11.42 5.92 15.39
CA LYS A 234 -12.33 6.89 14.78
C LYS A 234 -11.61 7.94 13.91
N TYR A 235 -10.36 8.27 14.22
CA TYR A 235 -9.56 9.22 13.45
C TYR A 235 -9.05 8.63 12.11
N TYR A 236 -9.13 7.31 11.95
CA TYR A 236 -8.76 6.61 10.73
C TYR A 236 -9.97 6.30 9.81
N PHE A 237 -11.12 6.90 10.13
CA PHE A 237 -12.33 6.92 9.30
C PHE A 237 -12.67 8.37 8.95
N PRO A 238 -12.08 8.92 7.86
CA PRO A 238 -12.18 10.35 7.52
C PRO A 238 -13.62 10.86 7.39
N GLU A 239 -14.56 9.97 7.01
CA GLU A 239 -15.98 10.29 6.94
C GLU A 239 -16.62 10.66 8.29
N PHE A 240 -15.95 10.37 9.42
CA PHE A 240 -16.42 10.76 10.77
C PHE A 240 -16.00 12.17 11.15
N GLU A 241 -14.95 12.71 10.51
CA GLU A 241 -14.38 14.03 10.83
C GLU A 241 -15.43 15.15 10.81
N ALA A 242 -16.34 15.13 9.83
CA ALA A 242 -17.42 16.09 9.69
C ALA A 242 -18.39 16.13 10.90
N TYR A 243 -18.36 15.12 11.75
CA TYR A 243 -19.26 14.95 12.92
C TYR A 243 -18.51 15.04 14.23
N GLU A 244 -17.22 15.33 14.22
CA GLU A 244 -16.42 15.47 15.43
C GLU A 244 -16.94 16.65 16.27
N GLY A 245 -17.02 16.45 17.59
CA GLY A 245 -17.53 17.44 18.52
C GLY A 245 -19.07 17.66 18.49
N GLN A 246 -19.81 16.98 17.61
CA GLN A 246 -21.27 17.09 17.50
C GLN A 246 -22.02 16.04 18.32
N CYS A 247 -21.33 15.08 18.90
CA CYS A 247 -21.94 14.07 19.76
C CYS A 247 -22.31 14.65 21.13
N ARG A 248 -23.35 14.09 21.76
CA ARG A 248 -23.77 14.51 23.11
C ARG A 248 -22.67 14.34 24.18
N PHE A 249 -21.77 13.37 24.00
CA PHE A 249 -20.71 13.07 24.95
C PHE A 249 -19.34 13.38 24.34
N ASN A 250 -18.50 14.08 25.13
CA ASN A 250 -17.10 14.26 24.75
C ASN A 250 -16.38 12.91 24.75
N GLY A 251 -15.50 12.68 23.76
CA GLY A 251 -14.77 11.43 23.63
C GLY A 251 -15.64 10.24 23.19
N CYS A 252 -16.76 10.49 22.51
CA CYS A 252 -17.62 9.46 21.97
C CYS A 252 -16.84 8.51 21.05
N ASP A 253 -16.97 7.20 21.30
CA ASP A 253 -16.39 6.16 20.44
C ASP A 253 -17.34 5.75 19.31
N HIS A 254 -18.52 6.37 19.21
CA HIS A 254 -19.55 6.16 18.19
C HIS A 254 -20.12 4.72 18.17
N ILE A 255 -20.04 3.98 19.26
CA ILE A 255 -20.50 2.58 19.38
C ILE A 255 -21.83 2.51 20.14
N HIS A 256 -21.81 2.82 21.44
CA HIS A 256 -22.97 2.62 22.33
C HIS A 256 -23.64 3.90 22.78
N GLU A 257 -22.97 5.05 22.63
CA GLU A 257 -23.39 6.32 23.21
C GLU A 257 -24.70 6.82 22.57
N PRO A 258 -25.69 7.24 23.37
CA PRO A 258 -26.89 7.87 22.87
C PRO A 258 -26.61 9.30 22.40
N GLY A 259 -27.34 9.76 21.37
CA GLY A 259 -27.13 11.10 20.80
C GLY A 259 -25.77 11.24 20.12
N CYS A 260 -25.36 10.20 19.39
CA CYS A 260 -24.13 10.17 18.62
C CYS A 260 -24.38 10.67 17.19
N ALA A 261 -23.71 11.76 16.81
CA ALA A 261 -23.86 12.38 15.48
C ALA A 261 -23.43 11.45 14.33
N VAL A 262 -22.40 10.59 14.54
CA VAL A 262 -21.98 9.60 13.55
C VAL A 262 -23.08 8.57 13.32
N LYS A 263 -23.70 8.02 14.37
CA LYS A 263 -24.83 7.06 14.21
C LYS A 263 -26.03 7.68 13.50
N GLU A 264 -26.37 8.91 13.83
CA GLU A 264 -27.40 9.64 13.10
C GLU A 264 -27.04 9.88 11.63
N ALA A 265 -25.78 10.13 11.34
CA ALA A 265 -25.29 10.29 9.97
C ALA A 265 -25.41 8.97 9.17
N VAL A 266 -25.16 7.82 9.81
CA VAL A 266 -25.37 6.50 9.21
C VAL A 266 -26.85 6.27 8.92
N GLU A 267 -27.75 6.53 9.88
CA GLU A 267 -29.21 6.41 9.72
C GLU A 267 -29.74 7.31 8.56
N LYS A 268 -29.14 8.47 8.37
CA LYS A 268 -29.47 9.41 7.28
C LYS A 268 -28.77 9.10 5.95
N GLY A 269 -27.99 8.03 5.87
CA GLY A 269 -27.22 7.65 4.67
C GLY A 269 -26.08 8.62 4.31
N LYS A 270 -25.64 9.46 5.27
CA LYS A 270 -24.49 10.37 5.07
C LYS A 270 -23.14 9.66 5.23
N ILE A 271 -23.12 8.62 6.04
CA ILE A 271 -22.03 7.65 6.17
C ILE A 271 -22.58 6.31 5.73
N HIS A 272 -21.84 5.59 4.89
CA HIS A 272 -22.30 4.30 4.39
C HIS A 272 -22.30 3.23 5.50
N ALA A 273 -23.39 2.46 5.58
CA ALA A 273 -23.57 1.47 6.65
C ALA A 273 -22.45 0.41 6.69
N VAL A 274 -21.95 -0.05 5.53
CA VAL A 274 -20.84 -1.00 5.43
C VAL A 274 -19.60 -0.49 6.14
N ARG A 275 -19.22 0.76 5.91
CA ARG A 275 -18.05 1.39 6.55
C ARG A 275 -18.21 1.47 8.07
N TYR A 276 -19.41 1.80 8.53
CA TYR A 276 -19.70 1.86 9.96
C TYR A 276 -19.71 0.47 10.61
N GLU A 277 -20.22 -0.57 9.92
CA GLU A 277 -20.14 -1.95 10.42
C GLU A 277 -18.69 -2.40 10.54
N ASP A 278 -17.85 -2.15 9.53
CA ASP A 278 -16.43 -2.48 9.57
C ASP A 278 -15.69 -1.72 10.70
N TYR A 279 -16.05 -0.45 10.93
CA TYR A 279 -15.56 0.32 12.08
C TYR A 279 -15.89 -0.38 13.41
N LYS A 280 -17.13 -0.84 13.61
CA LYS A 280 -17.55 -1.54 14.84
C LYS A 280 -16.79 -2.86 15.03
N GLU A 281 -16.62 -3.62 13.96
CA GLU A 281 -15.86 -4.89 14.02
C GLU A 281 -14.40 -4.64 14.41
N LEU A 282 -13.75 -3.65 13.80
CA LEU A 282 -12.37 -3.26 14.13
C LEU A 282 -12.24 -2.73 15.56
N TYR A 283 -13.21 -1.94 16.03
CA TYR A 283 -13.26 -1.45 17.40
C TYR A 283 -13.35 -2.60 18.42
N GLU A 284 -14.26 -3.56 18.22
CA GLU A 284 -14.41 -4.71 19.12
C GLU A 284 -13.15 -5.61 19.07
N GLU A 285 -12.48 -5.75 17.94
CA GLU A 285 -11.19 -6.46 17.86
C GLU A 285 -10.11 -5.78 18.70
N LEU A 286 -9.94 -4.46 18.58
CA LEU A 286 -8.99 -3.69 19.37
C LEU A 286 -9.31 -3.73 20.87
N LYS A 287 -10.59 -3.64 21.24
CA LYS A 287 -11.07 -3.73 22.62
C LYS A 287 -10.75 -5.10 23.27
N ASN A 288 -10.89 -6.18 22.49
CA ASN A 288 -10.67 -7.56 22.95
C ASN A 288 -9.20 -7.99 22.86
N LYS A 289 -8.31 -7.12 22.35
CA LYS A 289 -6.88 -7.37 22.25
C LYS A 289 -6.31 -7.56 23.66
N ARG A 290 -5.81 -8.77 23.96
CA ARG A 290 -5.08 -9.00 25.21
C ARG A 290 -3.79 -8.22 25.20
N ARG A 291 -3.60 -7.33 26.14
CA ARG A 291 -2.30 -6.71 26.42
C ARG A 291 -1.39 -7.78 27.03
N TYR A 292 -0.41 -8.25 26.27
CA TYR A 292 0.67 -9.10 26.78
C TYR A 292 1.88 -8.24 27.12
#